data_25fc72fe0427629f5837ccb009b99cf5
#
_entry.id   25fc72fe0427629f5837ccb009b99cf5
#
_cell.length_a   1.000
_cell.length_b   1.000
_cell.length_c   1.000
_cell.angle_alpha   90.00
_cell.angle_beta   90.00
_cell.angle_gamma   90.00
#
_symmetry.space_group_name_H-M   'P 1'
#
loop_
_entity.id
_entity.type
_entity.pdbx_description
1 polymer ?
#
loop_
_entity_poly.entity_id
_entity_poly.type
_entity_poly.pdbx_seq_one_letter_code
_entity_poly.pdbx_strand_id
1 'polypeptide(L)'
;LVTQTDHVGSGWNPVSTPSLWSAGGTCNGGTTPTPTPTPTPTPTPTPTPTPTPTPTPTPTPTPTPTPTPTPIPTPTPTPTPTGLAKHALIGYWHNFTNPSGATYPISQVSDDWDVIVVSFGDNAGGGNVSLTIDPGAGTEAQFIADVAAKRAKGKKVILSLGGQNGSVSVGSTAEATNFTNSLYAIITKYGFDGIDLDLENGVAQGAAIQTYLPIAVKNLKAKVGSSFYLSMAPEWVYVEGGYTSYGSIWGAYIPIINALRSELTVLHPQYYNNGDIYTPYATGAIKAGSADQLVATARMLIEGFNYGGNTFAGLRPDQVGFGVPSGRSSAGSGFTTNADVSNALNCLTRLLNCGTIKPLQAYPDFRGVMTWSINWDRHDGYNFSVPTKTVLKTLP
;
A
#
# COMPACT_ATOMS: atom_id res chain seq x y z
N LEU A 1 -21.20 -22.60 15.01
CA LEU A 1 -21.02 -21.53 16.00
C LEU A 1 -20.28 -20.38 15.30
N VAL A 2 -20.83 -19.19 15.40
CA VAL A 2 -20.18 -17.97 14.90
C VAL A 2 -19.03 -17.65 15.85
N THR A 3 -17.82 -17.55 15.33
CA THR A 3 -16.62 -17.20 16.12
C THR A 3 -16.44 -15.70 16.29
N GLN A 4 -17.14 -14.90 15.47
CA GLN A 4 -17.16 -13.43 15.54
C GLN A 4 -18.59 -12.94 15.37
N THR A 5 -19.11 -12.27 16.37
CA THR A 5 -20.48 -11.73 16.39
C THR A 5 -20.75 -10.63 15.37
N ASP A 6 -19.70 -9.91 14.96
CA ASP A 6 -19.81 -8.79 14.01
C ASP A 6 -20.18 -9.23 12.59
N HIS A 7 -20.09 -10.52 12.29
CA HIS A 7 -20.46 -11.08 10.97
C HIS A 7 -21.93 -11.55 10.89
N VAL A 8 -22.68 -11.48 11.99
CA VAL A 8 -24.11 -11.81 11.97
C VAL A 8 -24.83 -10.74 11.17
N GLY A 9 -25.44 -11.15 10.06
CA GLY A 9 -26.12 -10.23 9.13
C GLY A 9 -25.29 -9.74 7.95
N SER A 10 -24.00 -10.06 7.89
CA SER A 10 -23.11 -9.70 6.76
C SER A 10 -23.30 -10.55 5.48
N GLY A 11 -24.15 -11.57 5.53
CA GLY A 11 -24.30 -12.56 4.44
C GLY A 11 -23.24 -13.67 4.44
N TRP A 12 -22.30 -13.63 5.36
CA TRP A 12 -21.29 -14.67 5.49
C TRP A 12 -21.88 -15.92 6.14
N ASN A 13 -21.56 -17.09 5.61
CA ASN A 13 -22.07 -18.37 6.08
C ASN A 13 -21.02 -19.47 5.96
N PRO A 14 -21.21 -20.65 6.61
CA PRO A 14 -20.21 -21.73 6.61
C PRO A 14 -19.80 -22.26 5.24
N VAL A 15 -20.64 -22.09 4.21
CA VAL A 15 -20.35 -22.56 2.86
C VAL A 15 -19.49 -21.56 2.10
N SER A 16 -19.80 -20.27 2.20
CA SER A 16 -19.09 -19.21 1.47
C SER A 16 -17.82 -18.72 2.18
N THR A 17 -17.74 -18.86 3.52
CA THR A 17 -16.60 -18.43 4.33
C THR A 17 -16.18 -19.49 5.36
N PRO A 18 -15.75 -20.68 4.94
CA PRO A 18 -15.49 -21.81 5.85
C PRO A 18 -14.39 -21.54 6.89
N SER A 19 -13.45 -20.67 6.59
CA SER A 19 -12.36 -20.29 7.50
C SER A 19 -12.82 -19.52 8.76
N LEU A 20 -14.02 -18.95 8.73
CA LEU A 20 -14.59 -18.17 9.85
C LEU A 20 -15.48 -19.03 10.77
N TRP A 21 -15.71 -20.29 10.45
CA TRP A 21 -16.62 -21.18 11.15
C TRP A 21 -15.91 -22.41 11.71
N SER A 22 -16.25 -22.77 12.93
CA SER A 22 -15.84 -24.04 13.55
C SER A 22 -17.06 -24.95 13.67
N ALA A 23 -16.90 -26.21 13.34
CA ALA A 23 -17.95 -27.21 13.55
C ALA A 23 -18.24 -27.34 15.06
N GLY A 24 -19.44 -26.96 15.48
CA GLY A 24 -19.93 -27.25 16.80
C GLY A 24 -20.24 -28.75 16.93
N GLY A 25 -19.83 -29.37 18.02
CA GLY A 25 -20.23 -30.75 18.30
C GLY A 25 -21.75 -30.90 18.41
N THR A 26 -22.26 -32.09 18.12
CA THR A 26 -23.68 -32.44 18.23
C THR A 26 -24.21 -32.19 19.63
N CYS A 27 -25.27 -31.40 19.75
CA CYS A 27 -26.05 -31.26 20.97
C CYS A 27 -26.90 -32.53 21.17
N ASN A 28 -26.30 -33.60 21.70
CA ASN A 28 -27.05 -34.72 22.22
C ASN A 28 -27.13 -34.59 23.75
N GLY A 29 -28.34 -34.37 24.25
CA GLY A 29 -28.64 -34.44 25.66
C GLY A 29 -28.57 -35.91 26.17
N GLY A 30 -27.33 -36.38 26.38
CA GLY A 30 -27.05 -37.67 26.98
C GLY A 30 -26.47 -37.44 28.38
N THR A 31 -27.12 -37.95 29.40
CA THR A 31 -26.65 -37.95 30.77
C THR A 31 -25.34 -38.74 30.87
N THR A 32 -24.28 -38.06 31.28
CA THR A 32 -22.99 -38.66 31.55
C THR A 32 -23.10 -39.58 32.81
N PRO A 33 -22.69 -40.87 32.78
CA PRO A 33 -22.65 -41.68 33.97
C PRO A 33 -21.57 -41.15 34.91
N THR A 34 -21.93 -41.04 36.19
CA THR A 34 -21.04 -40.65 37.29
C THR A 34 -19.92 -41.68 37.41
N PRO A 35 -18.65 -41.31 37.40
CA PRO A 35 -17.57 -42.28 37.63
C PRO A 35 -17.56 -42.78 39.09
N THR A 36 -17.44 -44.09 39.25
CA THR A 36 -17.26 -44.76 40.55
C THR A 36 -15.91 -44.36 41.15
N PRO A 37 -15.83 -44.00 42.43
CA PRO A 37 -14.57 -43.58 43.03
C PRO A 37 -13.55 -44.74 43.11
N THR A 38 -12.38 -44.51 42.56
CA THR A 38 -11.24 -45.39 42.68
C THR A 38 -10.64 -45.27 44.09
N PRO A 39 -10.27 -46.34 44.77
CA PRO A 39 -9.71 -46.29 46.13
C PRO A 39 -8.37 -45.51 46.13
N THR A 40 -8.26 -44.60 47.07
CA THR A 40 -7.06 -43.79 47.32
C THR A 40 -5.93 -44.68 47.85
N PRO A 41 -4.72 -44.69 47.27
CA PRO A 41 -3.58 -45.42 47.80
C PRO A 41 -3.10 -44.78 49.10
N THR A 42 -2.75 -45.64 50.06
CA THR A 42 -2.18 -45.29 51.37
C THR A 42 -0.82 -44.61 51.17
N PRO A 43 -0.52 -43.51 51.84
CA PRO A 43 0.74 -42.79 51.65
C PRO A 43 1.93 -43.63 52.23
N THR A 44 2.94 -43.81 51.38
CA THR A 44 4.24 -44.35 51.76
C THR A 44 5.01 -43.24 52.52
N PRO A 45 5.73 -43.58 53.64
CA PRO A 45 6.46 -42.57 54.39
C PRO A 45 7.57 -41.91 53.52
N THR A 46 7.59 -40.61 53.53
CA THR A 46 8.57 -39.80 52.83
C THR A 46 9.93 -39.87 53.55
N PRO A 47 11.04 -40.15 52.87
CA PRO A 47 12.35 -40.09 53.48
C PRO A 47 12.73 -38.67 53.90
N THR A 48 13.35 -38.51 55.03
CA THR A 48 13.87 -37.25 55.58
C THR A 48 14.90 -36.65 54.64
N PRO A 49 14.78 -35.37 54.24
CA PRO A 49 15.73 -34.76 53.30
C PRO A 49 17.12 -34.62 53.95
N THR A 50 18.13 -35.06 53.22
CA THR A 50 19.53 -34.77 53.53
C THR A 50 19.81 -33.28 53.25
N PRO A 51 20.57 -32.57 54.11
CA PRO A 51 20.83 -31.15 53.89
C PRO A 51 21.59 -30.95 52.59
N THR A 52 21.02 -30.12 51.71
CA THR A 52 21.65 -29.70 50.45
C THR A 52 22.78 -28.71 50.75
N PRO A 53 23.97 -28.86 50.17
CA PRO A 53 25.05 -27.89 50.34
C PRO A 53 24.63 -26.52 49.79
N THR A 54 24.94 -25.47 50.55
CA THR A 54 24.70 -24.06 50.17
C THR A 54 25.44 -23.72 48.88
N PRO A 55 24.78 -23.23 47.86
CA PRO A 55 25.46 -22.87 46.60
C PRO A 55 26.45 -21.73 46.82
N THR A 56 27.66 -21.90 46.32
CA THR A 56 28.67 -20.85 46.21
C THR A 56 28.15 -19.76 45.26
N PRO A 57 28.28 -18.47 45.64
CA PRO A 57 27.77 -17.42 44.75
C PRO A 57 28.50 -17.44 43.42
N THR A 58 27.73 -17.57 42.33
CA THR A 58 28.22 -17.44 40.97
C THR A 58 28.59 -15.99 40.70
N PRO A 59 29.74 -15.68 40.09
CA PRO A 59 30.11 -14.29 39.78
C PRO A 59 29.07 -13.73 38.83
N THR A 60 28.61 -12.51 39.17
CA THR A 60 27.68 -11.74 38.34
C THR A 60 28.38 -11.43 37.00
N PRO A 61 27.75 -11.73 35.84
CA PRO A 61 28.36 -11.41 34.55
C PRO A 61 28.51 -9.93 34.41
N THR A 62 29.69 -9.47 34.01
CA THR A 62 29.97 -8.10 33.64
C THR A 62 29.08 -7.74 32.42
N PRO A 63 28.36 -6.62 32.41
CA PRO A 63 27.53 -6.25 31.29
C PRO A 63 28.38 -6.10 30.02
N THR A 64 28.06 -6.88 29.01
CA THR A 64 28.63 -6.75 27.66
C THR A 64 28.21 -5.39 27.11
N PRO A 65 29.13 -4.57 26.56
CA PRO A 65 28.76 -3.30 25.99
C PRO A 65 27.76 -3.51 24.86
N THR A 66 26.62 -2.81 24.95
CA THR A 66 25.62 -2.78 23.89
C THR A 66 26.26 -2.24 22.61
N PRO A 67 26.18 -2.95 21.46
CA PRO A 67 26.75 -2.45 20.24
C PRO A 67 26.08 -1.10 19.87
N THR A 68 26.89 -0.09 19.66
CA THR A 68 26.44 1.20 19.11
C THR A 68 25.79 0.94 17.75
N PRO A 69 24.57 1.43 17.50
CA PRO A 69 23.91 1.22 16.21
C PRO A 69 24.80 1.82 15.10
N THR A 70 25.19 0.96 14.17
CA THR A 70 25.90 1.40 12.95
C THR A 70 24.97 2.33 12.18
N PRO A 71 25.40 3.53 11.76
CA PRO A 71 24.57 4.43 11.00
C PRO A 71 24.14 3.72 9.70
N ILE A 72 22.82 3.66 9.47
CA ILE A 72 22.25 3.15 8.23
C ILE A 72 22.76 4.04 7.10
N PRO A 73 23.37 3.50 6.03
CA PRO A 73 23.87 4.32 4.93
C PRO A 73 22.71 5.11 4.33
N THR A 74 22.83 6.42 4.31
CA THR A 74 21.89 7.31 3.63
C THR A 74 21.87 6.93 2.14
N PRO A 75 20.69 6.59 1.57
CA PRO A 75 20.63 6.21 0.17
C PRO A 75 21.13 7.36 -0.71
N THR A 76 22.06 7.05 -1.62
CA THR A 76 22.58 8.02 -2.59
C THR A 76 21.42 8.49 -3.49
N PRO A 77 21.24 9.81 -3.69
CA PRO A 77 20.16 10.30 -4.53
C PRO A 77 20.30 9.80 -5.98
N THR A 78 19.33 9.03 -6.45
CA THR A 78 19.19 8.70 -7.86
C THR A 78 18.49 9.87 -8.55
N PRO A 79 18.90 10.30 -9.76
CA PRO A 79 18.27 11.43 -10.44
C PRO A 79 16.76 11.19 -10.61
N THR A 80 15.95 12.14 -10.19
CA THR A 80 14.51 12.16 -10.45
C THR A 80 14.27 12.13 -11.96
N PRO A 81 13.27 11.36 -12.47
CA PRO A 81 12.92 11.41 -13.89
C PRO A 81 12.69 12.85 -14.33
N THR A 82 13.35 13.30 -15.38
CA THR A 82 13.24 14.67 -15.89
C THR A 82 11.79 15.00 -16.21
N GLY A 83 11.27 16.09 -15.65
CA GLY A 83 9.93 16.60 -15.89
C GLY A 83 8.87 16.29 -14.83
N LEU A 84 9.20 15.49 -13.78
CA LEU A 84 8.27 15.30 -12.66
C LEU A 84 8.45 16.44 -11.64
N ALA A 85 7.33 17.02 -11.19
CA ALA A 85 7.34 18.01 -10.11
C ALA A 85 7.95 17.42 -8.83
N LYS A 86 8.73 18.23 -8.09
CA LYS A 86 9.33 17.82 -6.82
C LYS A 86 8.25 17.34 -5.85
N HIS A 87 7.18 18.14 -5.70
CA HIS A 87 5.99 17.79 -4.97
C HIS A 87 4.83 17.62 -5.95
N ALA A 88 4.46 16.37 -6.22
CA ALA A 88 3.51 16.03 -7.27
C ALA A 88 2.08 15.86 -6.73
N LEU A 89 1.13 16.35 -7.50
CA LEU A 89 -0.28 16.01 -7.40
C LEU A 89 -0.56 14.89 -8.41
N ILE A 90 -0.93 13.71 -7.91
CA ILE A 90 -1.14 12.49 -8.68
C ILE A 90 -2.62 12.13 -8.59
N GLY A 91 -3.25 11.83 -9.71
CA GLY A 91 -4.67 11.47 -9.70
C GLY A 91 -5.02 10.37 -10.69
N TYR A 92 -5.96 9.52 -10.28
CA TYR A 92 -6.53 8.47 -11.12
C TYR A 92 -7.63 9.04 -11.99
N TRP A 93 -7.51 8.89 -13.30
CA TRP A 93 -8.53 9.26 -14.27
C TRP A 93 -9.27 8.00 -14.74
N HIS A 94 -10.60 8.04 -14.68
CA HIS A 94 -11.44 6.89 -14.99
C HIS A 94 -11.64 6.72 -16.50
N ASN A 95 -11.13 5.64 -17.04
CA ASN A 95 -11.47 5.15 -18.38
C ASN A 95 -12.75 4.28 -18.34
N PHE A 96 -13.71 4.70 -17.53
CA PHE A 96 -15.00 4.02 -17.32
C PHE A 96 -16.00 4.97 -16.67
N THR A 97 -17.29 4.65 -16.79
CA THR A 97 -18.39 5.35 -16.10
C THR A 97 -18.62 4.74 -14.73
N ASN A 98 -18.80 5.59 -13.72
CA ASN A 98 -19.20 5.21 -12.36
C ASN A 98 -20.06 6.33 -11.73
N PRO A 99 -20.45 6.27 -10.44
CA PRO A 99 -21.26 7.31 -9.82
C PRO A 99 -20.65 8.73 -9.82
N SER A 100 -19.35 8.91 -10.05
CA SER A 100 -18.74 10.23 -10.26
C SER A 100 -19.12 10.87 -11.61
N GLY A 101 -19.76 10.10 -12.48
CA GLY A 101 -20.19 10.50 -13.83
C GLY A 101 -19.59 9.65 -14.94
N ALA A 102 -19.94 9.99 -16.17
CA ALA A 102 -19.33 9.40 -17.35
C ALA A 102 -17.86 9.81 -17.46
N THR A 103 -17.05 8.96 -18.11
CA THR A 103 -15.69 9.34 -18.51
C THR A 103 -15.72 10.52 -19.47
N TYR A 104 -14.60 11.20 -19.62
CA TYR A 104 -14.46 12.38 -20.48
C TYR A 104 -13.02 12.45 -21.03
N PRO A 105 -12.77 13.18 -22.15
CA PRO A 105 -11.45 13.26 -22.74
C PRO A 105 -10.35 13.75 -21.76
N ILE A 106 -9.18 13.15 -21.84
CA ILE A 106 -8.01 13.51 -21.00
C ILE A 106 -7.61 15.00 -21.22
N SER A 107 -7.84 15.55 -22.41
CA SER A 107 -7.64 16.99 -22.68
C SER A 107 -8.35 17.90 -21.69
N GLN A 108 -9.50 17.49 -21.15
CA GLN A 108 -10.29 18.24 -20.17
C GLN A 108 -9.79 18.11 -18.73
N VAL A 109 -8.85 17.21 -18.44
CA VAL A 109 -8.21 17.12 -17.12
C VAL A 109 -7.43 18.40 -16.85
N SER A 110 -7.54 18.98 -15.64
CA SER A 110 -6.80 20.18 -15.25
C SER A 110 -5.28 19.97 -15.37
N ASP A 111 -4.58 21.02 -15.79
CA ASP A 111 -3.12 21.01 -15.82
C ASP A 111 -2.48 21.21 -14.44
N ASP A 112 -3.27 21.28 -13.35
CA ASP A 112 -2.76 21.20 -11.98
C ASP A 112 -2.28 19.79 -11.62
N TRP A 113 -2.80 18.76 -12.27
CA TRP A 113 -2.31 17.40 -12.09
C TRP A 113 -0.92 17.22 -12.72
N ASP A 114 0.03 16.73 -11.94
CA ASP A 114 1.40 16.46 -12.41
C ASP A 114 1.51 15.06 -13.01
N VAL A 115 0.73 14.11 -12.47
CA VAL A 115 0.63 12.74 -12.98
C VAL A 115 -0.84 12.36 -13.14
N ILE A 116 -1.21 11.93 -14.35
CA ILE A 116 -2.51 11.36 -14.68
C ILE A 116 -2.35 9.86 -14.79
N VAL A 117 -3.02 9.13 -13.90
CA VAL A 117 -3.00 7.67 -13.84
C VAL A 117 -4.27 7.14 -14.52
N VAL A 118 -4.12 6.54 -15.68
CA VAL A 118 -5.25 5.99 -16.46
C VAL A 118 -5.71 4.68 -15.85
N SER A 119 -6.94 4.62 -15.37
CA SER A 119 -7.56 3.45 -14.72
C SER A 119 -8.51 2.76 -15.69
N PHE A 120 -8.34 1.50 -16.06
CA PHE A 120 -7.26 0.57 -15.82
C PHE A 120 -6.93 -0.20 -17.10
N GLY A 121 -5.73 -0.78 -17.15
CA GLY A 121 -5.44 -1.84 -18.10
C GLY A 121 -6.07 -3.16 -17.65
N ASP A 122 -6.57 -3.93 -18.62
CA ASP A 122 -7.28 -5.18 -18.37
C ASP A 122 -6.34 -6.38 -18.38
N ASN A 123 -6.60 -7.36 -17.52
CA ASN A 123 -5.96 -8.67 -17.58
C ASN A 123 -6.51 -9.48 -18.75
N ALA A 124 -5.72 -9.63 -19.80
CA ALA A 124 -6.08 -10.39 -21.00
C ALA A 124 -5.71 -11.89 -20.91
N GLY A 125 -5.28 -12.35 -19.73
CA GLY A 125 -4.90 -13.73 -19.45
C GLY A 125 -3.47 -14.09 -19.87
N GLY A 126 -2.91 -15.11 -19.21
CA GLY A 126 -1.56 -15.61 -19.49
C GLY A 126 -0.46 -14.54 -19.34
N GLY A 127 -0.64 -13.59 -18.45
CA GLY A 127 0.27 -12.47 -18.25
C GLY A 127 0.06 -11.29 -19.17
N ASN A 128 -0.77 -11.39 -20.20
CA ASN A 128 -1.02 -10.28 -21.13
C ASN A 128 -1.90 -9.20 -20.48
N VAL A 129 -1.61 -7.96 -20.86
CA VAL A 129 -2.43 -6.78 -20.56
C VAL A 129 -3.03 -6.24 -21.84
N SER A 130 -4.27 -5.76 -21.78
CA SER A 130 -4.91 -5.01 -22.86
C SER A 130 -5.43 -3.66 -22.36
N LEU A 131 -5.74 -2.77 -23.27
CA LEU A 131 -6.35 -1.48 -22.97
C LEU A 131 -7.39 -1.17 -24.03
N THR A 132 -8.64 -1.00 -23.60
CA THR A 132 -9.74 -0.51 -24.43
C THR A 132 -10.11 0.89 -23.95
N ILE A 133 -10.17 1.85 -24.87
CA ILE A 133 -10.55 3.23 -24.54
C ILE A 133 -12.08 3.33 -24.50
N ASP A 134 -12.62 3.82 -23.39
CA ASP A 134 -14.05 4.08 -23.24
C ASP A 134 -14.50 5.14 -24.26
N PRO A 135 -15.64 4.95 -24.97
CA PRO A 135 -16.14 5.92 -25.95
C PRO A 135 -16.33 7.34 -25.43
N GLY A 136 -16.57 7.52 -24.13
CA GLY A 136 -16.66 8.84 -23.48
C GLY A 136 -15.35 9.60 -23.46
N ALA A 137 -14.21 8.89 -23.53
CA ALA A 137 -12.88 9.51 -23.67
C ALA A 137 -12.57 10.00 -25.10
N GLY A 138 -13.48 9.72 -26.05
CA GLY A 138 -13.29 10.02 -27.46
C GLY A 138 -12.79 8.81 -28.27
N THR A 139 -12.37 9.04 -29.50
CA THR A 139 -11.74 7.98 -30.30
C THR A 139 -10.35 7.65 -29.78
N GLU A 140 -9.84 6.44 -30.10
CA GLU A 140 -8.48 6.05 -29.75
C GLU A 140 -7.43 7.05 -30.28
N ALA A 141 -7.60 7.55 -31.50
CA ALA A 141 -6.70 8.55 -32.06
C ALA A 141 -6.73 9.88 -31.28
N GLN A 142 -7.91 10.31 -30.83
CA GLN A 142 -8.07 11.48 -29.96
C GLN A 142 -7.40 11.28 -28.62
N PHE A 143 -7.61 10.11 -27.99
CA PHE A 143 -6.98 9.77 -26.72
C PHE A 143 -5.45 9.82 -26.82
N ILE A 144 -4.86 9.25 -27.87
CA ILE A 144 -3.39 9.31 -28.11
C ILE A 144 -2.92 10.75 -28.26
N ALA A 145 -3.66 11.59 -29.00
CA ALA A 145 -3.34 13.02 -29.18
C ALA A 145 -3.42 13.79 -27.84
N ASP A 146 -4.44 13.50 -27.03
CA ASP A 146 -4.63 14.11 -25.70
C ASP A 146 -3.50 13.73 -24.73
N VAL A 147 -3.09 12.46 -24.71
CA VAL A 147 -1.92 11.99 -23.94
C VAL A 147 -0.66 12.75 -24.36
N ALA A 148 -0.40 12.85 -25.67
CA ALA A 148 0.74 13.59 -26.20
C ALA A 148 0.69 15.07 -25.81
N ALA A 149 -0.49 15.70 -25.85
CA ALA A 149 -0.67 17.10 -25.46
C ALA A 149 -0.41 17.32 -23.97
N LYS A 150 -0.85 16.43 -23.08
CA LYS A 150 -0.54 16.50 -21.64
C LYS A 150 0.96 16.34 -21.38
N ARG A 151 1.61 15.37 -22.03
CA ARG A 151 3.04 15.17 -21.92
C ARG A 151 3.85 16.37 -22.45
N ALA A 152 3.42 17.01 -23.51
CA ALA A 152 4.04 18.24 -24.03
C ALA A 152 4.00 19.40 -23.02
N LYS A 153 3.04 19.40 -22.08
CA LYS A 153 2.96 20.33 -20.96
C LYS A 153 3.79 19.90 -19.74
N GLY A 154 4.63 18.88 -19.87
CA GLY A 154 5.46 18.35 -18.79
C GLY A 154 4.72 17.45 -17.80
N LYS A 155 3.48 17.03 -18.12
CA LYS A 155 2.73 16.08 -17.27
C LYS A 155 3.16 14.65 -17.55
N LYS A 156 3.04 13.78 -16.56
CA LYS A 156 3.19 12.33 -16.74
C LYS A 156 1.82 11.71 -16.96
N VAL A 157 1.74 10.79 -17.91
CA VAL A 157 0.54 9.98 -18.15
C VAL A 157 0.96 8.52 -18.13
N ILE A 158 0.40 7.74 -17.21
CA ILE A 158 0.76 6.34 -16.98
C ILE A 158 -0.47 5.47 -16.96
N LEU A 159 -0.29 4.17 -17.18
CA LEU A 159 -1.37 3.17 -17.11
C LEU A 159 -1.34 2.43 -15.77
N SER A 160 -2.44 2.46 -15.02
CA SER A 160 -2.63 1.64 -13.83
C SER A 160 -3.14 0.24 -14.17
N LEU A 161 -2.69 -0.72 -13.37
CA LEU A 161 -3.04 -2.14 -13.47
C LEU A 161 -3.60 -2.63 -12.15
N GLY A 162 -4.73 -3.33 -12.17
CA GLY A 162 -5.40 -3.82 -10.97
C GLY A 162 -6.67 -3.05 -10.64
N GLY A 163 -6.70 -2.36 -9.50
CA GLY A 163 -7.89 -1.77 -8.91
C GLY A 163 -8.80 -2.80 -8.25
N GLN A 164 -9.88 -2.32 -7.63
CA GLN A 164 -10.80 -3.12 -6.80
C GLN A 164 -11.32 -4.38 -7.50
N ASN A 165 -11.66 -4.29 -8.79
CA ASN A 165 -12.25 -5.39 -9.55
C ASN A 165 -11.26 -6.03 -10.54
N GLY A 166 -10.07 -5.46 -10.67
CA GLY A 166 -9.05 -5.92 -11.59
C GLY A 166 -8.10 -6.94 -10.97
N SER A 167 -7.31 -7.57 -11.83
CA SER A 167 -6.24 -8.48 -11.41
C SER A 167 -5.09 -8.44 -12.39
N VAL A 168 -3.93 -8.94 -11.97
CA VAL A 168 -2.76 -9.15 -12.83
C VAL A 168 -2.30 -10.59 -12.64
N SER A 169 -2.07 -11.29 -13.73
CA SER A 169 -1.58 -12.67 -13.71
C SER A 169 -0.13 -12.72 -14.18
N VAL A 170 0.81 -12.83 -13.24
CA VAL A 170 2.24 -12.98 -13.52
C VAL A 170 2.82 -14.02 -12.56
N GLY A 171 2.59 -15.29 -12.86
CA GLY A 171 2.99 -16.42 -12.00
C GLY A 171 4.07 -17.33 -12.61
N SER A 172 4.63 -16.95 -13.76
CA SER A 172 5.68 -17.73 -14.43
C SER A 172 6.57 -16.84 -15.31
N THR A 173 7.71 -17.37 -15.77
CA THR A 173 8.59 -16.69 -16.72
C THR A 173 7.88 -16.35 -18.03
N ALA A 174 7.01 -17.25 -18.53
CA ALA A 174 6.25 -17.02 -19.74
C ALA A 174 5.28 -15.85 -19.57
N GLU A 175 4.54 -15.82 -18.47
CA GLU A 175 3.62 -14.73 -18.14
C GLU A 175 4.36 -13.40 -17.90
N ALA A 176 5.53 -13.43 -17.26
CA ALA A 176 6.38 -12.25 -17.11
C ALA A 176 6.82 -11.70 -18.47
N THR A 177 7.12 -12.56 -19.44
CA THR A 177 7.47 -12.17 -20.80
C THR A 177 6.27 -11.57 -21.55
N ASN A 178 5.10 -12.18 -21.42
CA ASN A 178 3.85 -11.70 -22.02
C ASN A 178 3.45 -10.33 -21.45
N PHE A 179 3.51 -10.17 -20.13
CA PHE A 179 3.28 -8.90 -19.42
C PHE A 179 4.21 -7.79 -19.93
N THR A 180 5.51 -8.08 -19.99
CA THR A 180 6.50 -7.14 -20.52
C THR A 180 6.18 -6.71 -21.95
N ASN A 181 5.87 -7.66 -22.84
CA ASN A 181 5.70 -7.37 -24.25
C ASN A 181 4.38 -6.64 -24.54
N SER A 182 3.29 -7.04 -23.91
CA SER A 182 1.99 -6.38 -24.07
C SER A 182 2.00 -4.96 -23.54
N LEU A 183 2.59 -4.73 -22.36
CA LEU A 183 2.72 -3.37 -21.81
C LEU A 183 3.67 -2.50 -22.61
N TYR A 184 4.77 -3.03 -23.12
CA TYR A 184 5.66 -2.28 -23.99
C TYR A 184 4.94 -1.81 -25.26
N ALA A 185 4.11 -2.68 -25.87
CA ALA A 185 3.28 -2.31 -27.00
C ALA A 185 2.26 -1.24 -26.67
N ILE A 186 1.59 -1.33 -25.52
CA ILE A 186 0.62 -0.34 -25.04
C ILE A 186 1.32 1.01 -24.77
N ILE A 187 2.41 1.01 -24.02
CA ILE A 187 3.21 2.23 -23.73
C ILE A 187 3.64 2.92 -25.01
N THR A 188 4.13 2.15 -25.98
CA THR A 188 4.58 2.68 -27.28
C THR A 188 3.40 3.24 -28.09
N LYS A 189 2.27 2.53 -28.12
CA LYS A 189 1.08 2.92 -28.90
C LYS A 189 0.44 4.21 -28.36
N TYR A 190 0.22 4.28 -27.06
CA TYR A 190 -0.49 5.40 -26.44
C TYR A 190 0.43 6.53 -25.97
N GLY A 191 1.75 6.31 -25.98
CA GLY A 191 2.72 7.27 -25.54
C GLY A 191 2.77 7.46 -24.02
N PHE A 192 2.44 6.44 -23.23
CA PHE A 192 2.52 6.52 -21.78
C PHE A 192 3.97 6.66 -21.29
N ASP A 193 4.15 7.29 -20.12
CA ASP A 193 5.45 7.42 -19.47
C ASP A 193 5.83 6.17 -18.68
N GLY A 194 4.89 5.27 -18.39
CA GLY A 194 5.12 4.06 -17.61
C GLY A 194 3.85 3.44 -17.08
N ILE A 195 3.95 2.80 -15.93
CA ILE A 195 2.85 2.06 -15.32
C ILE A 195 2.70 2.38 -13.83
N ASP A 196 1.52 2.07 -13.32
CA ASP A 196 1.18 2.02 -11.90
C ASP A 196 0.71 0.61 -11.53
N LEU A 197 1.06 0.15 -10.34
CA LEU A 197 0.65 -1.15 -9.80
C LEU A 197 -0.32 -0.93 -8.63
N ASP A 198 -1.61 -1.03 -8.90
CA ASP A 198 -2.71 -0.90 -7.96
C ASP A 198 -3.35 -2.28 -7.71
N LEU A 199 -2.53 -3.23 -7.22
CA LEU A 199 -2.93 -4.63 -7.10
C LEU A 199 -3.65 -4.87 -5.76
N GLU A 200 -4.95 -4.82 -5.77
CA GLU A 200 -5.81 -5.09 -4.61
C GLU A 200 -6.25 -6.57 -4.53
N ASN A 201 -5.93 -7.36 -5.56
CA ASN A 201 -6.26 -8.78 -5.67
C ASN A 201 -5.06 -9.61 -6.11
N GLY A 202 -5.00 -10.86 -5.63
CA GLY A 202 -4.01 -11.85 -6.09
C GLY A 202 -2.61 -11.71 -5.50
N VAL A 203 -2.38 -10.75 -4.61
CA VAL A 203 -1.09 -10.58 -3.92
C VAL A 203 -1.21 -11.11 -2.49
N ALA A 204 -0.50 -12.20 -2.21
CA ALA A 204 -0.40 -12.78 -0.87
C ALA A 204 1.02 -13.27 -0.62
N GLN A 205 1.38 -13.51 0.63
CA GLN A 205 2.68 -14.04 0.99
C GLN A 205 2.93 -15.42 0.35
N GLY A 206 4.06 -15.55 -0.34
CA GLY A 206 4.44 -16.76 -1.08
C GLY A 206 3.77 -16.92 -2.44
N ALA A 207 2.92 -15.99 -2.87
CA ALA A 207 2.34 -16.03 -4.21
C ALA A 207 3.41 -15.81 -5.29
N ALA A 208 3.30 -16.53 -6.39
CA ALA A 208 4.26 -16.49 -7.50
C ALA A 208 4.47 -15.09 -8.08
N ILE A 209 3.43 -14.23 -8.03
CA ILE A 209 3.49 -12.84 -8.47
C ILE A 209 4.59 -12.04 -7.74
N GLN A 210 4.91 -12.35 -6.48
CA GLN A 210 5.98 -11.69 -5.74
C GLN A 210 7.37 -11.92 -6.36
N THR A 211 7.53 -13.03 -7.08
CA THR A 211 8.78 -13.38 -7.78
C THR A 211 8.78 -12.87 -9.22
N TYR A 212 7.73 -13.12 -9.97
CA TYR A 212 7.74 -12.92 -11.42
C TYR A 212 7.35 -11.51 -11.85
N LEU A 213 6.50 -10.80 -11.10
CA LEU A 213 6.16 -9.42 -11.42
C LEU A 213 7.38 -8.46 -11.38
N PRO A 214 8.27 -8.51 -10.37
CA PRO A 214 9.48 -7.70 -10.40
C PRO A 214 10.38 -7.99 -11.61
N ILE A 215 10.48 -9.23 -12.06
CA ILE A 215 11.23 -9.59 -13.27
C ILE A 215 10.60 -8.92 -14.50
N ALA A 216 9.27 -9.02 -14.63
CA ALA A 216 8.54 -8.42 -15.75
C ALA A 216 8.70 -6.90 -15.80
N VAL A 217 8.60 -6.21 -14.65
CA VAL A 217 8.74 -4.75 -14.54
C VAL A 217 10.17 -4.30 -14.88
N LYS A 218 11.19 -5.01 -14.41
CA LYS A 218 12.59 -4.72 -14.77
C LYS A 218 12.84 -4.87 -16.27
N ASN A 219 12.31 -5.93 -16.87
CA ASN A 219 12.38 -6.14 -18.30
C ASN A 219 11.65 -5.05 -19.09
N LEU A 220 10.48 -4.61 -18.59
CA LEU A 220 9.74 -3.50 -19.20
C LEU A 220 10.55 -2.20 -19.14
N LYS A 221 11.11 -1.87 -17.98
CA LYS A 221 11.99 -0.70 -17.82
C LYS A 221 13.19 -0.76 -18.75
N ALA A 222 13.81 -1.93 -18.92
CA ALA A 222 14.92 -2.10 -19.85
C ALA A 222 14.53 -1.80 -21.31
N LYS A 223 13.29 -2.12 -21.71
CA LYS A 223 12.76 -1.81 -23.04
C LYS A 223 12.38 -0.33 -23.21
N VAL A 224 11.74 0.28 -22.21
CA VAL A 224 11.27 1.67 -22.25
C VAL A 224 12.42 2.66 -22.05
N GLY A 225 13.40 2.31 -21.23
CA GLY A 225 14.58 3.13 -20.95
C GLY A 225 14.49 3.92 -19.64
N SER A 226 15.39 4.89 -19.47
CA SER A 226 15.58 5.64 -18.22
C SER A 226 14.41 6.55 -17.84
N SER A 227 13.54 6.90 -18.81
CA SER A 227 12.34 7.72 -18.57
C SER A 227 11.16 6.94 -18.01
N PHE A 228 11.28 5.61 -17.84
CA PHE A 228 10.21 4.75 -17.34
C PHE A 228 9.76 5.18 -15.94
N TYR A 229 8.47 5.48 -15.83
CA TYR A 229 7.82 5.81 -14.57
C TYR A 229 7.18 4.55 -13.96
N LEU A 230 7.45 4.28 -12.70
CA LEU A 230 6.81 3.22 -11.94
C LEU A 230 6.22 3.79 -10.66
N SER A 231 4.91 3.69 -10.48
CA SER A 231 4.27 3.87 -9.18
C SER A 231 3.64 2.59 -8.66
N MET A 232 3.36 2.60 -7.37
CA MET A 232 2.61 1.54 -6.70
C MET A 232 1.62 2.18 -5.72
N ALA A 233 0.38 1.69 -5.71
CA ALA A 233 -0.71 2.17 -4.87
C ALA A 233 -1.36 1.04 -4.04
N PRO A 234 -0.61 0.23 -3.32
CA PRO A 234 -1.20 -0.81 -2.48
C PRO A 234 -2.07 -0.21 -1.38
N GLU A 235 -3.10 -0.94 -0.93
CA GLU A 235 -3.74 -0.60 0.34
C GLU A 235 -2.74 -0.71 1.51
N TRP A 236 -3.00 0.02 2.60
CA TRP A 236 -2.17 0.02 3.81
C TRP A 236 -1.84 -1.40 4.31
N VAL A 237 -2.80 -2.31 4.29
CA VAL A 237 -2.63 -3.69 4.77
C VAL A 237 -1.49 -4.43 4.06
N TYR A 238 -1.28 -4.16 2.79
CA TYR A 238 -0.27 -4.85 1.98
C TYR A 238 1.18 -4.38 2.24
N VAL A 239 1.38 -3.24 2.91
CA VAL A 239 2.71 -2.68 3.18
C VAL A 239 2.90 -2.48 4.68
N GLU A 240 2.46 -1.34 5.23
CA GLU A 240 2.67 -0.97 6.63
C GLU A 240 1.89 -1.89 7.59
N GLY A 241 0.80 -2.49 7.11
CA GLY A 241 0.07 -3.53 7.84
C GLY A 241 0.95 -4.72 8.22
N GLY A 242 2.05 -4.94 7.51
CA GLY A 242 3.10 -5.90 7.85
C GLY A 242 3.72 -5.69 9.25
N TYR A 243 3.67 -4.47 9.77
CA TYR A 243 4.06 -4.15 11.15
C TYR A 243 3.14 -4.83 12.17
N THR A 244 1.84 -4.85 11.91
CA THR A 244 0.84 -5.41 12.82
C THR A 244 0.79 -6.93 12.73
N SER A 245 0.91 -7.47 11.51
CA SER A 245 0.87 -8.89 11.20
C SER A 245 1.67 -9.15 9.93
N TYR A 246 2.22 -10.35 9.76
CA TYR A 246 2.93 -10.71 8.54
C TYR A 246 2.52 -12.10 8.07
N GLY A 247 1.67 -12.14 7.07
CA GLY A 247 1.10 -13.35 6.50
C GLY A 247 -0.14 -13.06 5.65
N SER A 248 -0.54 -13.96 4.78
CA SER A 248 -1.62 -13.74 3.82
C SER A 248 -1.40 -12.44 3.04
N ILE A 249 -2.31 -11.47 3.10
CA ILE A 249 -2.19 -10.16 2.42
C ILE A 249 -1.32 -9.16 3.21
N TRP A 250 -1.17 -9.35 4.53
CA TRP A 250 -0.48 -8.41 5.41
C TRP A 250 1.01 -8.33 5.07
N GLY A 251 1.44 -7.16 4.60
CA GLY A 251 2.82 -6.94 4.15
C GLY A 251 3.18 -7.62 2.83
N ALA A 252 2.21 -8.17 2.08
CA ALA A 252 2.47 -8.97 0.88
C ALA A 252 3.08 -8.18 -0.29
N TYR A 253 2.99 -6.85 -0.28
CA TYR A 253 3.68 -6.01 -1.27
C TYR A 253 5.16 -5.77 -0.95
N ILE A 254 5.57 -5.97 0.30
CA ILE A 254 6.95 -5.68 0.74
C ILE A 254 8.01 -6.39 -0.12
N PRO A 255 7.88 -7.70 -0.48
CA PRO A 255 8.84 -8.35 -1.38
C PRO A 255 8.92 -7.70 -2.77
N ILE A 256 7.78 -7.26 -3.33
CA ILE A 256 7.72 -6.59 -4.63
C ILE A 256 8.42 -5.23 -4.56
N ILE A 257 8.12 -4.43 -3.53
CA ILE A 257 8.77 -3.13 -3.31
C ILE A 257 10.27 -3.30 -3.14
N ASN A 258 10.69 -4.27 -2.32
CA ASN A 258 12.12 -4.53 -2.08
C ASN A 258 12.85 -4.91 -3.37
N ALA A 259 12.24 -5.71 -4.22
CA ALA A 259 12.81 -6.13 -5.50
C ALA A 259 12.87 -4.99 -6.53
N LEU A 260 12.02 -3.97 -6.40
CA LEU A 260 11.85 -2.87 -7.37
C LEU A 260 12.28 -1.49 -6.82
N ARG A 261 13.03 -1.42 -5.72
CA ARG A 261 13.43 -0.15 -5.09
C ARG A 261 14.15 0.81 -6.04
N SER A 262 15.00 0.28 -6.92
CA SER A 262 15.76 1.06 -7.89
C SER A 262 14.96 1.47 -9.12
N GLU A 263 13.86 0.78 -9.38
CA GLU A 263 12.93 1.07 -10.48
C GLU A 263 11.83 2.06 -10.06
N LEU A 264 11.49 2.08 -8.76
CA LEU A 264 10.37 2.80 -8.19
C LEU A 264 10.54 4.31 -8.28
N THR A 265 9.57 4.98 -8.89
CA THR A 265 9.46 6.44 -8.90
C THR A 265 8.73 6.93 -7.67
N VAL A 266 7.57 6.33 -7.32
CA VAL A 266 6.82 6.66 -6.11
C VAL A 266 5.97 5.48 -5.61
N LEU A 267 5.98 5.29 -4.30
CA LEU A 267 5.04 4.47 -3.54
C LEU A 267 4.08 5.41 -2.83
N HIS A 268 2.78 5.28 -3.10
CA HIS A 268 1.73 6.11 -2.50
C HIS A 268 0.56 5.23 -2.05
N PRO A 269 0.71 4.49 -0.93
CA PRO A 269 -0.33 3.59 -0.47
C PRO A 269 -1.66 4.30 -0.24
N GLN A 270 -2.75 3.54 -0.38
CA GLN A 270 -4.11 3.99 -0.14
C GLN A 270 -4.39 4.01 1.37
N TYR A 271 -4.61 5.20 1.94
CA TYR A 271 -4.92 5.38 3.37
C TYR A 271 -6.41 5.64 3.62
N TYR A 272 -7.24 5.02 2.81
CA TYR A 272 -8.70 5.01 2.91
C TYR A 272 -9.22 3.57 2.82
N ASN A 273 -10.47 3.33 3.23
CA ASN A 273 -11.10 2.00 3.31
C ASN A 273 -10.41 0.99 4.25
N ASN A 274 -9.44 1.42 5.05
CA ASN A 274 -8.63 0.56 5.91
C ASN A 274 -8.96 0.67 7.41
N GLY A 275 -9.81 1.60 7.82
CA GLY A 275 -10.05 1.91 9.24
C GLY A 275 -8.87 2.58 9.94
N ASP A 276 -8.89 2.59 11.27
CA ASP A 276 -7.80 3.11 12.10
C ASP A 276 -6.59 2.17 12.03
N ILE A 277 -5.37 2.74 12.09
CA ILE A 277 -4.13 2.01 11.85
C ILE A 277 -3.23 1.94 13.09
N TYR A 278 -2.42 0.90 13.17
CA TYR A 278 -1.36 0.75 14.17
C TYR A 278 0.00 1.05 13.56
N THR A 279 0.84 1.76 14.32
CA THR A 279 2.19 2.16 13.89
C THR A 279 3.15 2.07 15.08
N PRO A 280 4.48 2.03 14.86
CA PRO A 280 5.45 2.04 15.96
C PRO A 280 5.52 3.36 16.74
N TYR A 281 4.76 4.39 16.35
CA TYR A 281 4.87 5.75 16.90
C TYR A 281 3.76 6.12 17.89
N ALA A 282 2.77 5.23 18.08
CA ALA A 282 1.67 5.43 19.01
C ALA A 282 1.36 4.14 19.76
N THR A 283 0.90 4.24 21.02
CA THR A 283 0.51 3.09 21.84
C THR A 283 -0.86 2.52 21.47
N GLY A 284 -1.68 3.27 20.72
CA GLY A 284 -3.00 2.88 20.25
C GLY A 284 -3.17 3.11 18.76
N ALA A 285 -4.36 2.78 18.24
CA ALA A 285 -4.69 3.02 16.86
C ALA A 285 -4.75 4.52 16.56
N ILE A 286 -4.22 4.91 15.40
CA ILE A 286 -4.28 6.28 14.89
C ILE A 286 -5.53 6.40 14.02
N LYS A 287 -6.30 7.45 14.23
CA LYS A 287 -7.57 7.68 13.54
C LYS A 287 -7.39 7.81 12.03
N ALA A 288 -8.17 7.05 11.29
CA ALA A 288 -8.23 7.10 9.83
C ALA A 288 -8.59 8.51 9.33
N GLY A 289 -7.90 8.99 8.30
CA GLY A 289 -8.09 10.29 7.66
C GLY A 289 -7.49 11.48 8.41
N SER A 290 -6.79 11.26 9.53
CA SER A 290 -6.12 12.34 10.28
C SER A 290 -4.74 12.68 9.71
N ALA A 291 -4.26 13.90 9.97
CA ALA A 291 -2.89 14.31 9.64
C ALA A 291 -1.85 13.38 10.29
N ASP A 292 -2.09 12.94 11.54
CA ASP A 292 -1.21 12.01 12.24
C ASP A 292 -1.11 10.65 11.53
N GLN A 293 -2.20 10.13 10.93
CA GLN A 293 -2.13 8.93 10.12
C GLN A 293 -1.20 9.12 8.92
N LEU A 294 -1.37 10.20 8.17
CA LEU A 294 -0.57 10.49 6.97
C LEU A 294 0.92 10.66 7.31
N VAL A 295 1.21 11.35 8.42
CA VAL A 295 2.59 11.52 8.89
C VAL A 295 3.18 10.20 9.36
N ALA A 296 2.45 9.41 10.14
CA ALA A 296 2.94 8.15 10.70
C ALA A 296 3.27 7.12 9.59
N THR A 297 2.38 6.97 8.61
CA THR A 297 2.59 6.05 7.49
C THR A 297 3.73 6.49 6.59
N ALA A 298 3.83 7.77 6.24
CA ALA A 298 4.96 8.30 5.49
C ALA A 298 6.30 8.10 6.23
N ARG A 299 6.31 8.27 7.57
CA ARG A 299 7.48 7.95 8.40
C ARG A 299 7.87 6.49 8.30
N MET A 300 6.92 5.55 8.41
CA MET A 300 7.19 4.12 8.26
C MET A 300 7.89 3.83 6.94
N LEU A 301 7.42 4.40 5.85
CA LEU A 301 8.00 4.19 4.53
C LEU A 301 9.37 4.83 4.35
N ILE A 302 9.64 5.99 4.98
CA ILE A 302 10.92 6.71 4.85
C ILE A 302 11.93 6.24 5.90
N GLU A 303 11.50 6.09 7.16
CA GLU A 303 12.38 5.75 8.28
C GLU A 303 12.57 4.23 8.45
N GLY A 304 11.70 3.43 7.82
CA GLY A 304 11.68 1.98 7.94
C GLY A 304 10.86 1.49 9.14
N PHE A 305 10.54 0.20 9.14
CA PHE A 305 9.79 -0.46 10.20
C PHE A 305 10.08 -1.96 10.25
N ASN A 306 9.79 -2.60 11.38
CA ASN A 306 9.93 -4.04 11.54
C ASN A 306 8.64 -4.76 11.14
N TYR A 307 8.77 -5.94 10.52
CA TYR A 307 7.67 -6.81 10.12
C TYR A 307 8.11 -8.28 10.14
N GLY A 308 7.32 -9.17 10.71
CA GLY A 308 7.55 -10.61 10.65
C GLY A 308 8.98 -11.08 10.99
N GLY A 309 9.66 -10.42 11.92
CA GLY A 309 11.06 -10.68 12.25
C GLY A 309 12.09 -10.09 11.29
N ASN A 310 11.65 -9.34 10.28
CA ASN A 310 12.49 -8.65 9.31
C ASN A 310 12.37 -7.11 9.48
N THR A 311 13.18 -6.37 8.73
CA THR A 311 13.12 -4.91 8.67
C THR A 311 12.87 -4.43 7.24
N PHE A 312 11.85 -3.58 7.06
CA PHE A 312 11.69 -2.79 5.86
C PHE A 312 12.67 -1.62 5.93
N ALA A 313 13.69 -1.63 5.11
CA ALA A 313 14.59 -0.48 4.99
C ALA A 313 13.82 0.70 4.37
N GLY A 314 13.97 1.90 4.90
CA GLY A 314 13.30 3.09 4.40
C GLY A 314 13.55 3.34 2.90
N LEU A 315 12.58 3.97 2.25
CA LEU A 315 12.71 4.53 0.90
C LEU A 315 13.23 5.95 0.98
N ARG A 316 13.74 6.47 -0.14
CA ARG A 316 14.05 7.90 -0.21
C ARG A 316 12.76 8.72 -0.12
N PRO A 317 12.79 9.93 0.50
CA PRO A 317 11.60 10.77 0.59
C PRO A 317 10.95 11.09 -0.77
N ASP A 318 11.75 11.24 -1.84
CA ASP A 318 11.26 11.47 -3.21
C ASP A 318 10.58 10.24 -3.84
N GLN A 319 10.66 9.09 -3.21
CA GLN A 319 9.94 7.86 -3.59
C GLN A 319 8.66 7.64 -2.78
N VAL A 320 8.30 8.52 -1.85
CA VAL A 320 7.15 8.33 -0.96
C VAL A 320 6.14 9.45 -1.12
N GLY A 321 4.88 9.08 -1.37
CA GLY A 321 3.71 9.90 -1.29
C GLY A 321 2.65 9.24 -0.40
N PHE A 322 1.53 9.90 -0.18
CA PHE A 322 0.38 9.27 0.46
C PHE A 322 -0.86 9.36 -0.43
N GLY A 323 -1.69 8.31 -0.40
CA GLY A 323 -2.95 8.21 -1.14
C GLY A 323 -4.13 8.52 -0.24
N VAL A 324 -4.98 9.46 -0.66
CA VAL A 324 -6.19 9.87 0.08
C VAL A 324 -7.40 9.93 -0.86
N PRO A 325 -8.63 9.82 -0.36
CA PRO A 325 -9.81 10.05 -1.20
C PRO A 325 -9.95 11.53 -1.53
N SER A 326 -10.41 11.86 -2.74
CA SER A 326 -10.63 13.26 -3.14
C SER A 326 -11.80 13.93 -2.42
N GLY A 327 -12.71 13.13 -1.85
CA GLY A 327 -13.88 13.59 -1.12
C GLY A 327 -14.60 12.46 -0.43
N ARG A 328 -15.71 12.78 0.24
CA ARG A 328 -16.51 11.78 0.97
C ARG A 328 -17.20 10.77 0.05
N SER A 329 -17.45 11.14 -1.20
CA SER A 329 -18.11 10.29 -2.18
C SER A 329 -17.17 9.28 -2.83
N SER A 330 -15.86 9.48 -2.72
CA SER A 330 -14.85 8.69 -3.44
C SER A 330 -14.36 7.45 -2.67
N ALA A 331 -14.66 7.34 -1.36
CA ALA A 331 -14.30 6.19 -0.54
C ALA A 331 -15.30 5.97 0.59
N GLY A 332 -15.40 4.74 1.11
CA GLY A 332 -16.29 4.38 2.21
C GLY A 332 -15.82 4.88 3.57
N SER A 333 -14.51 5.08 3.75
CA SER A 333 -13.90 5.56 5.00
C SER A 333 -12.54 6.21 4.74
N GLY A 334 -11.94 6.81 5.77
CA GLY A 334 -10.62 7.43 5.66
C GLY A 334 -10.64 8.81 4.97
N PHE A 335 -11.80 9.48 4.93
CA PHE A 335 -11.88 10.84 4.41
C PHE A 335 -10.95 11.77 5.18
N THR A 336 -10.13 12.48 4.43
CA THR A 336 -9.12 13.41 4.95
C THR A 336 -9.51 14.84 4.56
N THR A 337 -9.44 15.79 5.48
CA THR A 337 -9.71 17.20 5.18
C THR A 337 -8.50 17.85 4.48
N ASN A 338 -8.75 18.93 3.72
CA ASN A 338 -7.66 19.70 3.12
C ASN A 338 -6.69 20.28 4.16
N ALA A 339 -7.19 20.58 5.36
CA ALA A 339 -6.37 21.01 6.48
C ALA A 339 -5.42 19.89 6.97
N ASP A 340 -5.94 18.65 7.10
CA ASP A 340 -5.11 17.50 7.48
C ASP A 340 -4.05 17.19 6.43
N VAL A 341 -4.40 17.23 5.13
CA VAL A 341 -3.45 17.08 4.03
C VAL A 341 -2.36 18.16 4.11
N SER A 342 -2.75 19.42 4.28
CA SER A 342 -1.82 20.55 4.40
C SER A 342 -0.90 20.42 5.62
N ASN A 343 -1.47 20.04 6.77
CA ASN A 343 -0.71 19.86 8.01
C ASN A 343 0.28 18.71 7.88
N ALA A 344 -0.13 17.57 7.31
CA ALA A 344 0.75 16.43 7.07
C ALA A 344 1.91 16.79 6.13
N LEU A 345 1.64 17.49 5.03
CA LEU A 345 2.67 17.95 4.08
C LEU A 345 3.67 18.90 4.74
N ASN A 346 3.19 19.90 5.49
CA ASN A 346 4.06 20.84 6.21
C ASN A 346 4.84 20.16 7.34
N CYS A 347 4.22 19.18 8.04
CA CYS A 347 4.91 18.39 9.05
C CYS A 347 6.06 17.58 8.45
N LEU A 348 5.79 16.84 7.36
CA LEU A 348 6.80 16.01 6.71
C LEU A 348 7.93 16.82 6.09
N THR A 349 7.62 17.95 5.45
CA THR A 349 8.63 18.70 4.69
C THR A 349 9.36 19.78 5.51
N ARG A 350 8.77 20.27 6.60
CA ARG A 350 9.26 21.45 7.36
C ARG A 350 9.24 21.30 8.87
N LEU A 351 8.66 20.21 9.41
CA LEU A 351 8.36 20.03 10.86
C LEU A 351 7.39 21.10 11.40
N LEU A 352 6.52 21.65 10.54
CA LEU A 352 5.51 22.63 10.92
C LEU A 352 4.12 22.00 10.97
N ASN A 353 3.29 22.45 11.90
CA ASN A 353 1.90 21.99 12.06
C ASN A 353 1.77 20.48 12.32
N CYS A 354 2.79 19.84 12.90
CA CYS A 354 2.71 18.45 13.31
C CYS A 354 1.69 18.28 14.44
N GLY A 355 0.97 17.14 14.39
CA GLY A 355 0.14 16.69 15.49
C GLY A 355 0.95 16.02 16.60
N THR A 356 0.45 14.86 17.05
CA THR A 356 1.16 14.03 18.03
C THR A 356 2.32 13.26 17.41
N ILE A 357 2.26 12.97 16.12
CA ILE A 357 3.29 12.26 15.38
C ILE A 357 4.18 13.25 14.63
N LYS A 358 5.49 13.13 14.85
CA LYS A 358 6.51 13.97 14.18
C LYS A 358 7.57 13.11 13.54
N PRO A 359 8.02 13.40 12.30
CA PRO A 359 9.14 12.70 11.69
C PRO A 359 10.46 13.02 12.43
N LEU A 360 11.47 12.16 12.29
CA LEU A 360 12.78 12.33 12.91
C LEU A 360 13.48 13.59 12.41
N GLN A 361 13.21 13.99 11.18
CA GLN A 361 13.72 15.22 10.55
C GLN A 361 12.74 15.67 9.46
N ALA A 362 12.94 16.86 8.94
CA ALA A 362 12.22 17.31 7.75
C ALA A 362 12.65 16.50 6.51
N TYR A 363 11.68 16.16 5.67
CA TYR A 363 11.87 15.48 4.40
C TYR A 363 11.46 16.40 3.24
N PRO A 364 12.29 17.41 2.89
CA PRO A 364 11.94 18.43 1.90
C PRO A 364 11.73 17.87 0.49
N ASP A 365 12.12 16.62 0.24
CA ASP A 365 11.93 15.93 -1.03
C ASP A 365 10.74 14.97 -1.03
N PHE A 366 9.89 14.98 0.01
CA PHE A 366 8.68 14.16 0.06
C PHE A 366 7.84 14.34 -1.21
N ARG A 367 7.47 13.24 -1.89
CA ARG A 367 6.92 13.31 -3.26
C ARG A 367 5.58 14.03 -3.36
N GLY A 368 4.69 13.86 -2.42
CA GLY A 368 3.40 14.56 -2.48
C GLY A 368 2.18 13.66 -2.27
N VAL A 369 1.14 13.92 -3.05
CA VAL A 369 -0.19 13.37 -2.79
C VAL A 369 -0.76 12.67 -4.02
N MET A 370 -1.26 11.45 -3.82
CA MET A 370 -2.10 10.73 -4.76
C MET A 370 -3.56 10.80 -4.29
N THR A 371 -4.50 10.80 -5.22
CA THR A 371 -5.92 10.67 -4.87
C THR A 371 -6.71 9.77 -5.80
N TRP A 372 -7.65 9.06 -5.25
CA TRP A 372 -8.81 8.48 -5.89
C TRP A 372 -9.96 9.45 -5.73
N SER A 373 -10.39 10.23 -6.75
CA SER A 373 -9.83 10.27 -8.09
C SER A 373 -10.03 11.66 -8.74
N ILE A 374 -9.45 11.88 -9.92
CA ILE A 374 -9.67 13.07 -10.75
C ILE A 374 -11.16 13.25 -11.08
N ASN A 375 -11.86 12.13 -11.39
CA ASN A 375 -13.27 12.17 -11.74
C ASN A 375 -14.14 12.52 -10.54
N TRP A 376 -13.85 11.96 -9.36
CA TRP A 376 -14.54 12.33 -8.14
C TRP A 376 -14.26 13.77 -7.70
N ASP A 377 -13.01 14.24 -7.81
CA ASP A 377 -12.67 15.63 -7.52
C ASP A 377 -13.41 16.59 -8.45
N ARG A 378 -13.53 16.26 -9.76
CA ARG A 378 -14.35 17.02 -10.71
C ARG A 378 -15.82 17.02 -10.32
N HIS A 379 -16.38 15.86 -9.95
CA HIS A 379 -17.76 15.72 -9.49
C HIS A 379 -18.04 16.60 -8.28
N ASP A 380 -17.10 16.65 -7.34
CA ASP A 380 -17.22 17.41 -6.09
C ASP A 380 -16.75 18.88 -6.21
N GLY A 381 -16.58 19.40 -7.44
CA GLY A 381 -16.27 20.80 -7.73
C GLY A 381 -14.82 21.20 -7.47
N TYR A 382 -13.87 20.28 -7.64
CA TYR A 382 -12.41 20.50 -7.49
C TYR A 382 -12.00 20.89 -6.06
N ASN A 383 -12.75 20.42 -5.08
CA ASN A 383 -12.54 20.74 -3.67
C ASN A 383 -11.26 20.12 -3.07
N PHE A 384 -10.65 19.19 -3.77
CA PHE A 384 -9.39 18.55 -3.37
C PHE A 384 -8.19 19.06 -4.16
N SER A 385 -8.23 18.99 -5.49
CA SER A 385 -7.06 19.30 -6.33
C SER A 385 -6.59 20.73 -6.20
N VAL A 386 -7.49 21.70 -6.22
CA VAL A 386 -7.15 23.13 -6.19
C VAL A 386 -6.44 23.53 -4.89
N PRO A 387 -6.98 23.26 -3.69
CA PRO A 387 -6.30 23.59 -2.44
C PRO A 387 -5.01 22.77 -2.25
N THR A 388 -5.02 21.47 -2.57
CA THR A 388 -3.84 20.62 -2.45
C THR A 388 -2.70 21.11 -3.35
N LYS A 389 -2.99 21.43 -4.62
CA LYS A 389 -1.97 21.97 -5.52
C LYS A 389 -1.40 23.30 -5.05
N THR A 390 -2.25 24.14 -4.45
CA THR A 390 -1.80 25.41 -3.85
C THR A 390 -0.76 25.15 -2.74
N VAL A 391 -1.02 24.19 -1.86
CA VAL A 391 -0.07 23.81 -0.81
C VAL A 391 1.22 23.24 -1.41
N LEU A 392 1.13 22.29 -2.34
CA LEU A 392 2.30 21.64 -2.97
C LEU A 392 3.24 22.65 -3.63
N LYS A 393 2.71 23.72 -4.26
CA LYS A 393 3.51 24.80 -4.86
C LYS A 393 4.29 25.64 -3.84
N THR A 394 3.93 25.59 -2.56
CA THR A 394 4.60 26.36 -1.49
C THR A 394 5.65 25.57 -0.75
N LEU A 395 5.71 24.26 -0.94
CA LEU A 395 6.66 23.38 -0.24
C LEU A 395 8.11 23.63 -0.71
N PRO A 396 9.12 23.32 0.15
CA PRO A 396 10.53 23.67 -0.08
C PRO A 396 11.18 22.96 -1.26
#